data_04660990e24c4e1adf0647e376c28f46
#
_entry.id   04660990e24c4e1adf0647e376c28f46
#
_cell.length_a   1.000
_cell.length_b   1.000
_cell.length_c   1.000
_cell.angle_alpha   90.00
_cell.angle_beta   90.00
_cell.angle_gamma   90.00
#
_symmetry.space_group_name_H-M   'P 1'
#
loop_
_entity.id
_entity.type
_entity.pdbx_description
1 polymer ?
#
loop_
_entity_poly.entity_id
_entity_poly.type
_entity_poly.pdbx_seq_one_letter_code
_entity_poly.pdbx_strand_id
1 'polypeptide(L)'
;MWSEEASALVTADRSLTELRAVGPFTATFISRWFAELPDVGAPPPIRDGFLTYAQARAVVAQHPEWAAALRADHQMHSDETDGSAPLEGMAVAAAELGRQRIAITDHSKTLRITNGMDEARLAAQGRRIDELNARGDGPRVLRAIEMDLTPEGASDMDPGALARLDLVLGAFHSKLRLKDDQTDRYLKALANSDIQVLAHPRGRVYNFRVGLTADWERVARAAAATGTALEIDAYPDRQDLDVERLRAVAASGAWVSIGTDAHTTGELVFLELGLAAAILAGISRERVLNCLDDQTLADRVGVVRAAKRRGSAERSDTTMAGGKRERIDTTPGRKGGSRYLRRDGAGRFSNDQTSAGRSVAADKRIAAKNKAPKGMKDRGD
;
A
#
# COMPACT_ATOMS: atom_id res chain seq x y z
N MET A 1 21.74 -7.31 1.42
CA MET A 1 21.17 -8.66 1.64
C MET A 1 22.16 -9.70 1.15
N TRP A 2 22.02 -10.94 1.59
CA TRP A 2 22.85 -12.05 1.15
C TRP A 2 22.16 -12.76 -0.02
N SER A 3 22.93 -13.04 -1.05
CA SER A 3 22.46 -13.75 -2.24
C SER A 3 22.43 -15.28 -2.08
N GLU A 4 23.06 -15.78 -1.00
CA GLU A 4 23.13 -17.19 -0.62
C GLU A 4 22.75 -17.33 0.85
N GLU A 5 22.22 -18.48 1.22
CA GLU A 5 21.94 -18.80 2.62
C GLU A 5 23.25 -19.11 3.36
N ALA A 6 23.37 -18.63 4.62
CA ALA A 6 24.51 -18.96 5.46
C ALA A 6 24.69 -20.47 5.66
N SER A 7 23.58 -21.21 5.74
CA SER A 7 23.58 -22.68 5.80
C SER A 7 24.22 -23.34 4.57
N ALA A 8 24.00 -22.76 3.37
CA ALA A 8 24.61 -23.29 2.15
C ALA A 8 26.14 -23.14 2.16
N LEU A 9 26.67 -22.01 2.65
CA LEU A 9 28.11 -21.81 2.79
C LEU A 9 28.71 -22.81 3.81
N VAL A 10 28.06 -22.98 4.97
CA VAL A 10 28.50 -23.93 5.98
C VAL A 10 28.53 -25.36 5.43
N THR A 11 27.49 -25.78 4.72
CA THR A 11 27.43 -27.13 4.12
C THR A 11 28.50 -27.34 3.05
N ALA A 12 28.86 -26.28 2.31
CA ALA A 12 29.89 -26.30 1.28
C ALA A 12 31.32 -26.07 1.83
N ASP A 13 31.50 -26.00 3.14
CA ASP A 13 32.77 -25.67 3.82
C ASP A 13 33.41 -24.36 3.31
N ARG A 14 32.56 -23.39 2.98
CA ARG A 14 32.96 -22.04 2.54
C ARG A 14 32.96 -21.08 3.70
N SER A 15 33.79 -20.03 3.60
CA SER A 15 33.87 -19.00 4.65
C SER A 15 32.61 -18.17 4.73
N LEU A 16 32.01 -18.04 5.90
CA LEU A 16 30.90 -17.11 6.14
C LEU A 16 31.30 -15.65 5.98
N THR A 17 32.60 -15.32 5.96
CA THR A 17 33.07 -13.95 5.67
C THR A 17 32.89 -13.55 4.20
N GLU A 18 32.52 -14.47 3.31
CA GLU A 18 32.08 -14.16 1.94
C GLU A 18 30.73 -13.43 1.93
N LEU A 19 29.93 -13.59 2.98
CA LEU A 19 28.66 -12.87 3.10
C LEU A 19 28.91 -11.40 3.44
N ARG A 20 28.22 -10.50 2.74
CA ARG A 20 28.33 -9.07 2.95
C ARG A 20 28.09 -8.71 4.43
N ALA A 21 28.96 -7.89 5.01
CA ALA A 21 28.92 -7.42 6.39
C ALA A 21 29.09 -8.52 7.46
N VAL A 22 29.59 -9.69 7.10
CA VAL A 22 29.97 -10.75 8.04
C VAL A 22 31.48 -10.73 8.25
N GLY A 23 31.91 -10.18 9.38
CA GLY A 23 33.30 -10.23 9.81
C GLY A 23 33.63 -11.55 10.57
N PRO A 24 34.92 -11.79 10.93
CA PRO A 24 35.34 -13.03 11.59
C PRO A 24 34.57 -13.34 12.88
N PHE A 25 34.25 -12.33 13.70
CA PHE A 25 33.47 -12.50 14.93
C PHE A 25 32.05 -13.03 14.62
N THR A 26 31.35 -12.37 13.68
CA THR A 26 30.00 -12.79 13.29
C THR A 26 30.01 -14.17 12.62
N ALA A 27 31.03 -14.46 11.80
CA ALA A 27 31.21 -15.77 11.18
C ALA A 27 31.34 -16.86 12.22
N THR A 28 32.23 -16.67 13.23
CA THR A 28 32.39 -17.61 14.34
C THR A 28 31.09 -17.85 15.11
N PHE A 29 30.34 -16.80 15.38
CA PHE A 29 29.06 -16.89 16.07
C PHE A 29 28.05 -17.71 15.26
N ILE A 30 27.91 -17.43 13.94
CA ILE A 30 27.01 -18.17 13.04
C ILE A 30 27.46 -19.65 12.94
N SER A 31 28.76 -19.93 12.77
CA SER A 31 29.28 -21.30 12.70
C SER A 31 28.96 -22.10 13.97
N ARG A 32 29.13 -21.47 15.14
CA ARG A 32 28.77 -22.11 16.41
C ARG A 32 27.28 -22.41 16.50
N TRP A 33 26.41 -21.48 16.04
CA TRP A 33 24.98 -21.71 15.97
C TRP A 33 24.62 -22.93 15.14
N PHE A 34 25.23 -23.10 13.97
CA PHE A 34 25.02 -24.28 13.13
C PHE A 34 25.57 -25.58 13.75
N ALA A 35 26.64 -25.50 14.51
CA ALA A 35 27.22 -26.68 15.19
C ALA A 35 26.35 -27.13 16.39
N GLU A 36 25.79 -26.18 17.14
CA GLU A 36 24.99 -26.46 18.35
C GLU A 36 23.53 -26.77 18.03
N LEU A 37 23.00 -26.29 16.89
CA LEU A 37 21.60 -26.43 16.42
C LEU A 37 20.58 -26.26 17.56
N PRO A 38 20.55 -25.12 18.26
CA PRO A 38 19.63 -24.93 19.38
C PRO A 38 18.18 -25.03 18.90
N ASP A 39 17.33 -25.68 19.72
CA ASP A 39 15.88 -25.66 19.47
C ASP A 39 15.32 -24.26 19.74
N VAL A 40 14.95 -23.57 18.69
CA VAL A 40 14.40 -22.19 18.76
C VAL A 40 12.89 -22.15 18.53
N GLY A 41 12.26 -23.30 18.28
CA GLY A 41 10.85 -23.38 17.95
C GLY A 41 10.47 -22.68 16.64
N ALA A 42 9.17 -22.60 16.37
CA ALA A 42 8.65 -21.86 15.21
C ALA A 42 8.83 -20.34 15.39
N PRO A 43 9.08 -19.59 14.30
CA PRO A 43 9.18 -18.14 14.39
C PRO A 43 7.86 -17.54 14.90
N PRO A 44 7.92 -16.51 15.77
CA PRO A 44 6.70 -15.84 16.22
C PRO A 44 6.02 -15.11 15.04
N PRO A 45 4.70 -14.84 15.11
CA PRO A 45 3.93 -14.23 14.00
C PRO A 45 4.53 -12.92 13.45
N ILE A 46 5.28 -12.19 14.26
CA ILE A 46 5.97 -10.95 13.86
C ILE A 46 7.17 -11.18 12.94
N ARG A 47 7.61 -12.44 12.78
CA ARG A 47 8.73 -12.87 11.93
C ARG A 47 8.33 -13.93 10.91
N ASP A 48 7.07 -14.34 10.93
CA ASP A 48 6.57 -15.41 10.07
C ASP A 48 6.24 -14.92 8.66
N GLY A 49 6.38 -15.82 7.68
CA GLY A 49 6.00 -15.57 6.29
C GLY A 49 6.88 -14.52 5.57
N PHE A 50 8.15 -14.40 5.94
CA PHE A 50 9.14 -13.60 5.21
C PHE A 50 10.09 -14.52 4.44
N LEU A 51 10.34 -14.20 3.17
CA LEU A 51 11.34 -14.85 2.35
C LEU A 51 12.71 -14.23 2.62
N THR A 52 13.74 -15.04 2.64
CA THR A 52 15.11 -14.51 2.50
C THR A 52 15.36 -14.10 1.05
N TYR A 53 16.33 -13.23 0.81
CA TYR A 53 16.69 -12.84 -0.55
C TYR A 53 17.25 -14.03 -1.35
N ALA A 54 17.97 -14.92 -0.70
CA ALA A 54 18.46 -16.14 -1.33
C ALA A 54 17.33 -17.07 -1.78
N GLN A 55 16.30 -17.25 -0.95
CA GLN A 55 15.10 -18.00 -1.31
C GLN A 55 14.37 -17.36 -2.51
N ALA A 56 14.19 -16.04 -2.48
CA ALA A 56 13.54 -15.32 -3.58
C ALA A 56 14.30 -15.50 -4.90
N ARG A 57 15.63 -15.33 -4.91
CA ARG A 57 16.46 -15.55 -6.07
C ARG A 57 16.39 -16.99 -6.60
N ALA A 58 16.40 -17.97 -5.71
CA ALA A 58 16.27 -19.38 -6.10
C ALA A 58 14.91 -19.64 -6.78
N VAL A 59 13.83 -19.06 -6.32
CA VAL A 59 12.50 -19.13 -6.95
C VAL A 59 12.52 -18.47 -8.33
N VAL A 60 13.00 -17.23 -8.42
CA VAL A 60 13.03 -16.48 -9.70
C VAL A 60 13.92 -17.16 -10.73
N ALA A 61 15.05 -17.76 -10.31
CA ALA A 61 15.93 -18.50 -11.22
C ALA A 61 15.29 -19.73 -11.85
N GLN A 62 14.30 -20.34 -11.19
CA GLN A 62 13.52 -21.47 -11.72
C GLN A 62 12.39 -21.01 -12.67
N HIS A 63 12.12 -19.70 -12.74
CA HIS A 63 11.04 -19.10 -13.51
C HIS A 63 11.53 -17.94 -14.39
N PRO A 64 12.48 -18.17 -15.32
CA PRO A 64 13.09 -17.10 -16.12
C PRO A 64 12.08 -16.33 -16.97
N GLU A 65 10.96 -16.94 -17.33
CA GLU A 65 9.86 -16.31 -18.05
C GLU A 65 9.16 -15.19 -17.25
N TRP A 66 9.22 -15.25 -15.92
CA TRP A 66 8.71 -14.19 -15.04
C TRP A 66 9.65 -12.99 -15.03
N ALA A 67 10.95 -13.24 -14.90
CA ALA A 67 11.96 -12.17 -14.93
C ALA A 67 11.93 -11.43 -16.27
N ALA A 68 11.78 -12.18 -17.38
CA ALA A 68 11.68 -11.61 -18.73
C ALA A 68 10.40 -10.79 -18.96
N ALA A 69 9.30 -11.13 -18.29
CA ALA A 69 8.03 -10.41 -18.40
C ALA A 69 7.96 -9.16 -17.51
N LEU A 70 8.80 -9.08 -16.47
CA LEU A 70 8.79 -7.98 -15.51
C LEU A 70 9.40 -6.71 -16.10
N ARG A 71 8.55 -5.74 -16.47
CA ARG A 71 8.95 -4.49 -17.13
C ARG A 71 9.13 -3.32 -16.20
N ALA A 72 8.49 -3.34 -15.03
CA ALA A 72 8.31 -2.15 -14.21
C ALA A 72 8.51 -2.39 -12.71
N ASP A 73 8.80 -1.29 -12.02
CA ASP A 73 8.66 -1.13 -10.58
C ASP A 73 7.64 -0.01 -10.32
N HIS A 74 6.62 -0.28 -9.51
CA HIS A 74 5.48 0.62 -9.37
C HIS A 74 5.41 1.36 -8.03
N GLN A 75 6.44 1.22 -7.17
CA GLN A 75 6.55 2.02 -5.95
C GLN A 75 8.01 2.26 -5.59
N MET A 76 8.40 3.53 -5.57
CA MET A 76 9.68 4.02 -5.09
C MET A 76 9.60 5.52 -4.80
N HIS A 77 10.50 6.02 -3.94
CA HIS A 77 10.52 7.38 -3.45
C HIS A 77 11.75 8.13 -3.92
N SER A 78 11.59 9.44 -4.14
CA SER A 78 12.68 10.36 -4.47
C SER A 78 12.99 11.29 -3.29
N ASP A 79 14.03 12.11 -3.43
CA ASP A 79 14.41 13.17 -2.48
C ASP A 79 13.39 14.33 -2.39
N GLU A 80 12.33 14.26 -3.16
CA GLU A 80 11.17 15.16 -3.00
C GLU A 80 10.43 14.89 -1.69
N THR A 81 10.46 13.64 -1.19
CA THR A 81 9.88 13.28 0.11
C THR A 81 10.95 12.71 1.04
N ASP A 82 11.06 11.43 1.21
CA ASP A 82 11.94 10.75 2.14
C ASP A 82 12.93 9.78 1.49
N GLY A 83 12.93 9.69 0.16
CA GLY A 83 13.99 9.02 -0.58
C GLY A 83 15.31 9.78 -0.51
N SER A 84 16.42 9.13 -0.84
CA SER A 84 17.77 9.69 -0.75
C SER A 84 18.37 10.07 -2.10
N ALA A 85 17.70 9.78 -3.20
CA ALA A 85 18.17 10.06 -4.54
C ALA A 85 17.16 10.90 -5.32
N PRO A 86 17.61 11.81 -6.20
CA PRO A 86 16.72 12.56 -7.07
C PRO A 86 15.99 11.61 -8.04
N LEU A 87 14.86 12.06 -8.54
CA LEU A 87 14.01 11.32 -9.52
C LEU A 87 14.85 10.76 -10.69
N GLU A 88 15.74 11.58 -11.26
CA GLU A 88 16.63 11.19 -12.36
C GLU A 88 17.59 10.05 -11.95
N GLY A 89 18.10 10.09 -10.70
CA GLY A 89 18.98 9.07 -10.14
C GLY A 89 18.26 7.74 -9.97
N MET A 90 17.02 7.76 -9.51
CA MET A 90 16.16 6.56 -9.41
C MET A 90 15.88 5.97 -10.80
N ALA A 91 15.61 6.82 -11.81
CA ALA A 91 15.37 6.37 -13.18
C ALA A 91 16.60 5.71 -13.80
N VAL A 92 17.80 6.29 -13.63
CA VAL A 92 19.07 5.73 -14.11
C VAL A 92 19.31 4.36 -13.48
N ALA A 93 19.21 4.24 -12.16
CA ALA A 93 19.43 2.99 -11.45
C ALA A 93 18.41 1.90 -11.85
N ALA A 94 17.17 2.28 -12.09
CA ALA A 94 16.15 1.36 -12.59
C ALA A 94 16.46 0.88 -14.03
N ALA A 95 16.97 1.76 -14.89
CA ALA A 95 17.41 1.38 -16.24
C ALA A 95 18.55 0.37 -16.21
N GLU A 96 19.53 0.53 -15.31
CA GLU A 96 20.63 -0.43 -15.11
C GLU A 96 20.14 -1.82 -14.71
N LEU A 97 19.00 -1.89 -14.03
CA LEU A 97 18.31 -3.15 -13.67
C LEU A 97 17.36 -3.64 -14.78
N GLY A 98 17.38 -3.03 -15.96
CA GLY A 98 16.56 -3.42 -17.11
C GLY A 98 15.09 -3.04 -17.01
N ARG A 99 14.71 -2.11 -16.14
CA ARG A 99 13.31 -1.63 -16.04
C ARG A 99 12.99 -0.73 -17.23
N GLN A 100 11.86 -1.00 -17.87
CA GLN A 100 11.35 -0.20 -19.00
C GLN A 100 10.41 0.91 -18.53
N ARG A 101 9.87 0.77 -17.30
CA ARG A 101 8.95 1.71 -16.67
C ARG A 101 9.14 1.71 -15.16
N ILE A 102 8.98 2.89 -14.56
CA ILE A 102 8.93 3.06 -13.11
C ILE A 102 7.79 4.00 -12.73
N ALA A 103 7.31 3.90 -11.49
CA ALA A 103 6.42 4.90 -10.90
C ALA A 103 7.12 5.55 -9.71
N ILE A 104 7.29 6.88 -9.75
CA ILE A 104 7.74 7.66 -8.60
C ILE A 104 6.49 7.97 -7.77
N THR A 105 6.46 7.44 -6.56
CA THR A 105 5.29 7.44 -5.68
C THR A 105 5.55 8.19 -4.38
N ASP A 106 6.17 9.34 -4.48
CA ASP A 106 6.43 10.21 -3.34
C ASP A 106 5.15 10.45 -2.52
N HIS A 107 5.30 10.63 -1.20
CA HIS A 107 4.17 10.70 -0.28
C HIS A 107 3.31 11.95 -0.44
N SER A 108 2.01 11.82 -0.15
CA SER A 108 1.06 12.94 -0.12
C SER A 108 1.14 13.75 1.19
N LYS A 109 0.49 14.90 1.19
CA LYS A 109 0.64 15.99 2.17
C LYS A 109 0.33 15.65 3.62
N THR A 110 -0.51 14.63 3.91
CA THR A 110 -0.88 14.29 5.28
C THR A 110 0.25 13.61 6.03
N LEU A 111 1.12 12.88 5.34
CA LEU A 111 2.29 12.23 5.94
C LEU A 111 3.46 13.22 6.11
N ARG A 112 3.34 14.12 7.08
CA ARG A 112 4.29 15.21 7.30
C ARG A 112 5.70 14.76 7.66
N ILE A 113 5.85 13.58 8.26
CA ILE A 113 7.15 13.05 8.68
C ILE A 113 8.06 12.76 7.48
N THR A 114 7.47 12.48 6.33
CA THR A 114 8.16 12.21 5.07
C THR A 114 8.28 13.46 4.18
N ASN A 115 7.94 14.65 4.66
CA ASN A 115 7.87 15.86 3.85
C ASN A 115 6.86 15.76 2.69
N GLY A 116 5.72 15.09 2.91
CA GLY A 116 4.71 14.79 1.90
C GLY A 116 4.29 15.99 1.05
N MET A 117 4.01 15.74 -0.23
CA MET A 117 3.75 16.76 -1.24
C MET A 117 2.30 17.22 -1.24
N ASP A 118 2.11 18.52 -1.38
CA ASP A 118 0.84 19.11 -1.76
C ASP A 118 0.61 19.07 -3.29
N GLU A 119 -0.55 19.52 -3.75
CA GLU A 119 -0.94 19.52 -5.15
C GLU A 119 -0.03 20.37 -6.04
N ALA A 120 0.56 21.41 -5.50
CA ALA A 120 1.48 22.31 -6.24
C ALA A 120 2.83 21.62 -6.48
N ARG A 121 3.40 20.98 -5.45
CA ARG A 121 4.63 20.19 -5.56
C ARG A 121 4.44 18.99 -6.49
N LEU A 122 3.32 18.29 -6.36
CA LEU A 122 2.96 17.16 -7.24
C LEU A 122 2.88 17.59 -8.71
N ALA A 123 2.30 18.75 -8.99
CA ALA A 123 2.25 19.29 -10.34
C ALA A 123 3.63 19.73 -10.86
N ALA A 124 4.51 20.21 -9.98
CA ALA A 124 5.89 20.56 -10.34
C ALA A 124 6.71 19.30 -10.66
N GLN A 125 6.59 18.25 -9.84
CA GLN A 125 7.23 16.96 -10.11
C GLN A 125 6.73 16.36 -11.43
N GLY A 126 5.43 16.44 -11.71
CA GLY A 126 4.85 15.96 -12.97
C GLY A 126 5.48 16.64 -14.20
N ARG A 127 5.82 17.94 -14.15
CA ARG A 127 6.54 18.62 -15.26
C ARG A 127 7.96 18.09 -15.41
N ARG A 128 8.69 17.85 -14.32
CA ARG A 128 10.03 17.24 -14.37
C ARG A 128 9.99 15.84 -14.96
N ILE A 129 8.98 15.05 -14.61
CA ILE A 129 8.75 13.72 -15.19
C ILE A 129 8.53 13.81 -16.70
N ASP A 130 7.75 14.80 -17.18
CA ASP A 130 7.54 15.01 -18.60
C ASP A 130 8.83 15.37 -19.33
N GLU A 131 9.62 16.25 -18.74
CA GLU A 131 10.92 16.65 -19.28
C GLU A 131 11.89 15.45 -19.36
N LEU A 132 11.90 14.59 -18.33
CA LEU A 132 12.69 13.37 -18.31
C LEU A 132 12.23 12.39 -19.39
N ASN A 133 10.94 12.13 -19.48
CA ASN A 133 10.36 11.25 -20.50
C ASN A 133 10.59 11.76 -21.94
N ALA A 134 10.61 13.08 -22.13
CA ALA A 134 10.86 13.69 -23.45
C ALA A 134 12.29 13.48 -23.95
N ARG A 135 13.26 13.18 -23.07
CA ARG A 135 14.64 12.84 -23.47
C ARG A 135 14.71 11.48 -24.17
N GLY A 136 13.86 10.51 -23.74
CA GLY A 136 13.75 9.19 -24.34
C GLY A 136 14.98 8.29 -24.17
N ASP A 137 15.86 8.58 -23.22
CA ASP A 137 17.14 7.90 -22.95
C ASP A 137 17.08 6.99 -21.70
N GLY A 138 15.90 6.79 -21.10
CA GLY A 138 15.69 6.00 -19.89
C GLY A 138 14.35 5.26 -19.87
N PRO A 139 13.99 4.67 -18.73
CA PRO A 139 12.69 4.05 -18.56
C PRO A 139 11.59 5.12 -18.58
N ARG A 140 10.40 4.76 -19.03
CA ARG A 140 9.25 5.64 -18.88
C ARG A 140 8.95 5.84 -17.39
N VAL A 141 8.94 7.07 -16.93
CA VAL A 141 8.55 7.45 -15.57
C VAL A 141 7.07 7.80 -15.55
N LEU A 142 6.28 7.10 -14.73
CA LEU A 142 4.88 7.42 -14.52
C LEU A 142 4.77 8.56 -13.51
N ARG A 143 3.85 9.50 -13.76
CA ARG A 143 3.40 10.44 -12.74
C ARG A 143 2.54 9.68 -11.75
N ALA A 144 3.03 9.49 -10.55
CA ALA A 144 2.34 8.70 -9.55
C ALA A 144 2.40 9.38 -8.17
N ILE A 145 1.75 8.81 -7.18
CA ILE A 145 1.78 9.25 -5.79
C ILE A 145 1.43 8.08 -4.88
N GLU A 146 2.08 7.99 -3.73
CA GLU A 146 1.57 7.24 -2.60
C GLU A 146 0.71 8.17 -1.74
N MET A 147 -0.60 8.06 -1.94
CA MET A 147 -1.60 8.92 -1.30
C MET A 147 -2.05 8.32 0.02
N ASP A 148 -1.97 9.11 1.10
CA ASP A 148 -2.47 8.68 2.41
C ASP A 148 -3.99 8.54 2.43
N LEU A 149 -4.46 7.42 2.94
CA LEU A 149 -5.87 7.12 3.13
C LEU A 149 -6.25 7.30 4.59
N THR A 150 -7.36 8.02 4.82
CA THR A 150 -7.96 8.00 6.15
C THR A 150 -8.41 6.58 6.52
N PRO A 151 -8.62 6.26 7.81
CA PRO A 151 -9.16 4.96 8.20
C PRO A 151 -10.52 4.62 7.55
N GLU A 152 -11.23 5.63 7.06
CA GLU A 152 -12.48 5.49 6.33
C GLU A 152 -12.29 5.30 4.82
N GLY A 153 -11.02 5.24 4.35
CA GLY A 153 -10.65 5.03 2.96
C GLY A 153 -10.79 6.27 2.07
N ALA A 154 -10.86 7.47 2.66
CA ALA A 154 -10.93 8.72 1.90
C ALA A 154 -9.52 9.23 1.52
N SER A 155 -9.43 9.88 0.36
CA SER A 155 -8.22 10.52 -0.15
C SER A 155 -7.88 11.78 0.65
N ASP A 156 -6.59 12.07 0.83
CA ASP A 156 -6.09 13.31 1.46
C ASP A 156 -5.76 14.40 0.42
N MET A 157 -5.85 14.12 -0.87
CA MET A 157 -5.52 15.00 -1.99
C MET A 157 -6.76 15.40 -2.79
N ASP A 158 -6.65 16.52 -3.52
CA ASP A 158 -7.70 16.97 -4.45
C ASP A 158 -7.92 15.96 -5.59
N PRO A 159 -9.17 15.51 -5.84
CA PRO A 159 -9.46 14.54 -6.90
C PRO A 159 -9.07 15.01 -8.30
N GLY A 160 -9.07 16.32 -8.56
CA GLY A 160 -8.67 16.91 -9.83
C GLY A 160 -7.14 16.83 -10.02
N ALA A 161 -6.34 16.90 -8.95
CA ALA A 161 -4.91 16.66 -9.00
C ALA A 161 -4.62 15.18 -9.27
N LEU A 162 -5.29 14.27 -8.55
CA LEU A 162 -5.14 12.82 -8.70
C LEU A 162 -5.55 12.32 -10.10
N ALA A 163 -6.54 12.95 -10.70
CA ALA A 163 -7.02 12.58 -12.06
C ALA A 163 -5.97 12.80 -13.16
N ARG A 164 -4.95 13.64 -12.91
CA ARG A 164 -3.85 13.93 -13.85
C ARG A 164 -2.68 12.97 -13.77
N LEU A 165 -2.68 12.07 -12.79
CA LEU A 165 -1.63 11.08 -12.59
C LEU A 165 -1.86 9.84 -13.47
N ASP A 166 -0.78 9.18 -13.84
CA ASP A 166 -0.80 7.90 -14.55
C ASP A 166 -1.23 6.77 -13.58
N LEU A 167 -0.79 6.82 -12.31
CA LEU A 167 -1.09 5.82 -11.30
C LEU A 167 -1.23 6.47 -9.92
N VAL A 168 -2.21 6.03 -9.13
CA VAL A 168 -2.38 6.45 -7.73
C VAL A 168 -2.39 5.21 -6.85
N LEU A 169 -1.44 5.15 -5.93
CA LEU A 169 -1.39 4.17 -4.86
C LEU A 169 -2.08 4.79 -3.63
N GLY A 170 -3.01 4.08 -3.02
CA GLY A 170 -3.60 4.50 -1.75
C GLY A 170 -3.01 3.67 -0.62
N ALA A 171 -2.49 4.32 0.40
CA ALA A 171 -1.82 3.68 1.52
C ALA A 171 -2.43 4.05 2.87
N PHE A 172 -2.40 3.12 3.81
CA PHE A 172 -2.75 3.40 5.20
C PHE A 172 -1.49 3.57 6.04
N HIS A 173 -1.27 4.77 6.60
CA HIS A 173 -0.16 5.04 7.50
C HIS A 173 -0.58 5.25 8.95
N SER A 174 -1.89 5.27 9.23
CA SER A 174 -2.43 5.45 10.58
C SER A 174 -3.16 4.22 11.09
N LYS A 175 -3.23 4.06 12.42
CA LYS A 175 -3.98 2.99 13.11
C LYS A 175 -3.58 1.58 12.65
N LEU A 176 -2.31 1.34 12.39
CA LEU A 176 -1.78 0.06 11.89
C LEU A 176 -1.57 -0.99 12.99
N ARG A 177 -1.90 -0.68 14.25
CA ARG A 177 -1.79 -1.59 15.40
C ARG A 177 -3.13 -2.08 15.93
N LEU A 178 -4.22 -1.79 15.21
CA LEU A 178 -5.56 -2.29 15.56
C LEU A 178 -5.57 -3.82 15.47
N LYS A 179 -6.22 -4.47 16.45
CA LYS A 179 -6.30 -5.95 16.53
C LYS A 179 -7.64 -6.50 16.07
N ASP A 180 -8.65 -5.64 16.01
CA ASP A 180 -9.97 -5.95 15.49
C ASP A 180 -9.96 -6.10 13.97
N ASP A 181 -10.94 -6.81 13.43
CA ASP A 181 -11.09 -7.02 11.99
C ASP A 181 -11.25 -5.69 11.24
N GLN A 182 -10.43 -5.47 10.22
CA GLN A 182 -10.37 -4.25 9.43
C GLN A 182 -10.98 -4.43 8.01
N THR A 183 -11.70 -5.50 7.76
CA THR A 183 -12.27 -5.80 6.43
C THR A 183 -13.05 -4.63 5.87
N ASP A 184 -13.92 -3.99 6.65
CA ASP A 184 -14.73 -2.86 6.18
C ASP A 184 -13.88 -1.62 5.81
N ARG A 185 -12.73 -1.43 6.46
CA ARG A 185 -11.75 -0.39 6.09
C ARG A 185 -11.21 -0.64 4.69
N TYR A 186 -10.81 -1.87 4.39
CA TYR A 186 -10.33 -2.26 3.06
C TYR A 186 -11.41 -2.13 1.99
N LEU A 187 -12.64 -2.56 2.27
CA LEU A 187 -13.73 -2.44 1.31
C LEU A 187 -14.02 -0.97 0.94
N LYS A 188 -13.93 -0.05 1.92
CA LYS A 188 -14.07 1.39 1.67
C LYS A 188 -12.93 1.92 0.80
N ALA A 189 -11.67 1.56 1.12
CA ALA A 189 -10.51 1.94 0.32
C ALA A 189 -10.61 1.42 -1.12
N LEU A 190 -10.95 0.15 -1.31
CA LEU A 190 -11.12 -0.45 -2.63
C LEU A 190 -12.24 0.21 -3.46
N ALA A 191 -13.26 0.76 -2.81
CA ALA A 191 -14.33 1.51 -3.46
C ALA A 191 -13.95 2.97 -3.79
N ASN A 192 -12.84 3.48 -3.29
CA ASN A 192 -12.34 4.83 -3.58
C ASN A 192 -11.97 4.95 -5.07
N SER A 193 -12.58 5.92 -5.77
CA SER A 193 -12.41 6.13 -7.21
C SER A 193 -11.04 6.68 -7.60
N ASP A 194 -10.31 7.24 -6.66
CA ASP A 194 -9.04 7.91 -6.95
C ASP A 194 -7.86 6.93 -7.02
N ILE A 195 -7.94 5.76 -6.34
CA ILE A 195 -6.85 4.80 -6.30
C ILE A 195 -6.98 3.66 -7.31
N GLN A 196 -5.87 3.20 -7.85
CA GLN A 196 -5.78 2.03 -8.71
C GLN A 196 -5.03 0.87 -8.08
N VAL A 197 -4.18 1.16 -7.10
CA VAL A 197 -3.45 0.19 -6.29
C VAL A 197 -3.69 0.48 -4.81
N LEU A 198 -3.86 -0.54 -3.99
CA LEU A 198 -3.84 -0.44 -2.54
C LEU A 198 -2.44 -0.89 -2.07
N ALA A 199 -1.63 0.07 -1.61
CA ALA A 199 -0.23 -0.12 -1.25
C ALA A 199 -0.09 -0.80 0.11
N HIS A 200 0.98 -1.64 0.26
CA HIS A 200 1.36 -2.39 1.49
C HIS A 200 0.18 -2.62 2.45
N PRO A 201 -0.84 -3.39 2.01
CA PRO A 201 -2.18 -3.34 2.59
C PRO A 201 -2.26 -3.65 4.08
N ARG A 202 -1.40 -4.53 4.60
CA ARG A 202 -1.41 -4.89 6.02
C ARG A 202 -0.62 -3.90 6.88
N GLY A 203 0.34 -3.20 6.29
CA GLY A 203 1.30 -2.39 7.03
C GLY A 203 2.11 -3.24 8.01
N ARG A 204 2.45 -4.50 7.66
CA ARG A 204 3.32 -5.36 8.47
C ARG A 204 4.78 -4.90 8.39
N VAL A 205 5.55 -5.13 9.43
CA VAL A 205 6.99 -4.87 9.46
C VAL A 205 7.68 -5.95 10.29
N TYR A 206 8.71 -6.59 9.72
CA TYR A 206 9.48 -7.65 10.37
C TYR A 206 9.97 -7.24 11.75
N ASN A 207 9.76 -8.10 12.74
CA ASN A 207 10.17 -7.88 14.14
C ASN A 207 9.64 -6.60 14.80
N PHE A 208 8.64 -5.91 14.17
CA PHE A 208 8.08 -4.67 14.70
C PHE A 208 6.54 -4.66 14.73
N ARG A 209 5.87 -5.13 13.67
CA ARG A 209 4.41 -5.08 13.56
C ARG A 209 3.88 -6.25 12.73
N VAL A 210 2.90 -6.99 13.28
CA VAL A 210 2.27 -8.13 12.58
C VAL A 210 1.46 -7.68 11.37
N GLY A 211 0.97 -6.44 11.38
CA GLY A 211 0.04 -5.92 10.39
C GLY A 211 -1.43 -6.12 10.74
N LEU A 212 -2.29 -5.45 9.99
CA LEU A 212 -3.73 -5.47 10.20
C LEU A 212 -4.35 -6.84 9.86
N THR A 213 -5.42 -7.18 10.56
CA THR A 213 -6.21 -8.40 10.36
C THR A 213 -7.48 -8.07 9.57
N ALA A 214 -7.82 -8.93 8.60
CA ALA A 214 -9.04 -8.82 7.79
C ALA A 214 -9.44 -10.20 7.23
N ASP A 215 -10.67 -10.32 6.77
CA ASP A 215 -11.10 -11.41 5.87
C ASP A 215 -10.46 -11.16 4.47
N TRP A 216 -9.26 -11.71 4.28
CA TRP A 216 -8.48 -11.49 3.05
C TRP A 216 -9.13 -12.10 1.81
N GLU A 217 -9.96 -13.14 1.94
CA GLU A 217 -10.74 -13.65 0.81
C GLU A 217 -11.79 -12.63 0.36
N ARG A 218 -12.49 -12.01 1.33
CA ARG A 218 -13.47 -10.97 1.05
C ARG A 218 -12.82 -9.72 0.46
N VAL A 219 -11.66 -9.31 0.99
CA VAL A 219 -10.86 -8.19 0.46
C VAL A 219 -10.41 -8.48 -0.98
N ALA A 220 -9.87 -9.69 -1.25
CA ALA A 220 -9.42 -10.06 -2.59
C ALA A 220 -10.57 -10.11 -3.60
N ARG A 221 -11.73 -10.66 -3.23
CA ARG A 221 -12.93 -10.62 -4.09
C ARG A 221 -13.39 -9.19 -4.37
N ALA A 222 -13.35 -8.31 -3.39
CA ALA A 222 -13.68 -6.89 -3.59
C ALA A 222 -12.67 -6.18 -4.49
N ALA A 223 -11.38 -6.47 -4.34
CA ALA A 223 -10.33 -5.95 -5.23
C ALA A 223 -10.56 -6.41 -6.68
N ALA A 224 -10.88 -7.70 -6.89
CA ALA A 224 -11.26 -8.21 -8.21
C ALA A 224 -12.47 -7.50 -8.80
N ALA A 225 -13.52 -7.29 -8.00
CA ALA A 225 -14.77 -6.64 -8.44
C ALA A 225 -14.59 -5.15 -8.77
N THR A 226 -13.76 -4.43 -8.01
CA THR A 226 -13.48 -2.99 -8.25
C THR A 226 -12.38 -2.77 -9.30
N GLY A 227 -11.62 -3.82 -9.62
CA GLY A 227 -10.45 -3.75 -10.49
C GLY A 227 -9.22 -3.10 -9.85
N THR A 228 -9.26 -2.76 -8.55
CA THR A 228 -8.10 -2.24 -7.81
C THR A 228 -7.07 -3.34 -7.64
N ALA A 229 -5.81 -3.07 -7.97
CA ALA A 229 -4.74 -3.99 -7.68
C ALA A 229 -4.37 -3.96 -6.18
N LEU A 230 -3.99 -5.11 -5.65
CA LEU A 230 -3.35 -5.19 -4.34
C LEU A 230 -1.84 -5.21 -4.52
N GLU A 231 -1.14 -4.45 -3.70
CA GLU A 231 0.31 -4.42 -3.81
C GLU A 231 0.97 -5.65 -3.22
N ILE A 232 2.10 -5.99 -3.80
CA ILE A 232 3.15 -6.83 -3.25
C ILE A 232 4.34 -5.90 -3.00
N ASP A 233 4.39 -5.30 -1.82
CA ASP A 233 5.54 -4.52 -1.38
C ASP A 233 6.71 -5.48 -1.16
N ALA A 234 7.77 -5.28 -1.93
CA ALA A 234 8.95 -6.13 -1.96
C ALA A 234 10.04 -5.68 -0.95
N TYR A 235 9.80 -4.62 -0.15
CA TYR A 235 10.78 -4.21 0.85
C TYR A 235 11.05 -5.34 1.84
N PRO A 236 12.33 -5.65 2.15
CA PRO A 236 12.70 -6.88 2.86
C PRO A 236 12.04 -7.09 4.22
N ASP A 237 11.79 -6.01 4.96
CA ASP A 237 11.14 -6.06 6.25
C ASP A 237 9.62 -5.88 6.19
N ARG A 238 9.04 -5.63 5.02
CA ARG A 238 7.60 -5.54 4.79
C ARG A 238 7.06 -6.80 4.12
N GLN A 239 7.43 -7.07 2.87
CA GLN A 239 6.92 -8.17 2.05
C GLN A 239 5.39 -8.31 2.17
N ASP A 240 4.70 -7.25 1.85
CA ASP A 240 3.27 -7.05 2.10
C ASP A 240 2.48 -6.89 0.77
N LEU A 241 1.62 -7.79 0.39
CA LEU A 241 1.11 -8.96 1.07
C LEU A 241 2.09 -10.15 1.03
N ASP A 242 2.06 -10.95 2.09
CA ASP A 242 2.80 -12.20 2.15
C ASP A 242 2.17 -13.31 1.28
N VAL A 243 2.94 -14.38 1.03
CA VAL A 243 2.55 -15.48 0.14
C VAL A 243 1.21 -16.13 0.53
N GLU A 244 0.91 -16.26 1.83
CA GLU A 244 -0.33 -16.88 2.28
C GLU A 244 -1.56 -16.05 1.87
N ARG A 245 -1.51 -14.73 2.05
CA ARG A 245 -2.60 -13.82 1.66
C ARG A 245 -2.69 -13.67 0.15
N LEU A 246 -1.55 -13.70 -0.53
CA LEU A 246 -1.51 -13.67 -1.99
C LEU A 246 -2.18 -14.90 -2.64
N ARG A 247 -2.26 -16.05 -1.96
CA ARG A 247 -3.04 -17.20 -2.46
C ARG A 247 -4.53 -16.88 -2.55
N ALA A 248 -5.09 -16.15 -1.60
CA ALA A 248 -6.48 -15.68 -1.69
C ALA A 248 -6.66 -14.68 -2.85
N VAL A 249 -5.65 -13.82 -3.09
CA VAL A 249 -5.64 -12.90 -4.24
C VAL A 249 -5.62 -13.67 -5.56
N ALA A 250 -4.75 -14.68 -5.69
CA ALA A 250 -4.68 -15.56 -6.87
C ALA A 250 -6.02 -16.26 -7.13
N ALA A 251 -6.62 -16.85 -6.09
CA ALA A 251 -7.91 -17.54 -6.20
C ALA A 251 -9.07 -16.61 -6.61
N SER A 252 -9.02 -15.34 -6.24
CA SER A 252 -10.06 -14.35 -6.61
C SER A 252 -9.91 -13.81 -8.03
N GLY A 253 -8.75 -14.00 -8.69
CA GLY A 253 -8.40 -13.38 -9.96
C GLY A 253 -8.17 -11.86 -9.87
N ALA A 254 -7.98 -11.30 -8.68
CA ALA A 254 -7.64 -9.89 -8.49
C ALA A 254 -6.28 -9.57 -9.12
N TRP A 255 -6.09 -8.31 -9.44
CA TRP A 255 -4.82 -7.79 -9.97
C TRP A 255 -3.85 -7.53 -8.82
N VAL A 256 -2.57 -7.64 -9.14
CA VAL A 256 -1.49 -7.21 -8.24
C VAL A 256 -0.57 -6.20 -8.91
N SER A 257 0.07 -5.38 -8.09
CA SER A 257 1.18 -4.49 -8.47
C SER A 257 2.37 -4.83 -7.59
N ILE A 258 3.58 -4.87 -8.15
CA ILE A 258 4.79 -5.11 -7.37
C ILE A 258 5.54 -3.78 -7.25
N GLY A 259 5.88 -3.38 -6.03
CA GLY A 259 6.68 -2.21 -5.71
C GLY A 259 7.86 -2.57 -4.83
N THR A 260 8.99 -1.90 -4.98
CA THR A 260 10.14 -2.06 -4.07
C THR A 260 9.97 -1.28 -2.79
N ASP A 261 9.15 -0.23 -2.80
CA ASP A 261 9.11 0.81 -1.76
C ASP A 261 10.51 1.38 -1.49
N ALA A 262 11.34 1.45 -2.57
CA ALA A 262 12.73 1.83 -2.48
C ALA A 262 12.89 3.32 -2.15
N HIS A 263 13.72 3.62 -1.15
CA HIS A 263 14.11 4.96 -0.74
C HIS A 263 15.56 5.29 -1.14
N THR A 264 16.26 4.32 -1.71
CA THR A 264 17.61 4.47 -2.26
C THR A 264 17.73 3.69 -3.57
N THR A 265 18.64 4.10 -4.44
CA THR A 265 18.92 3.38 -5.71
C THR A 265 19.32 1.93 -5.49
N GLY A 266 20.02 1.62 -4.38
CA GLY A 266 20.47 0.28 -4.05
C GLY A 266 19.37 -0.68 -3.60
N GLU A 267 18.16 -0.17 -3.31
CA GLU A 267 17.00 -0.96 -2.87
C GLU A 267 16.13 -1.47 -4.01
N LEU A 268 16.30 -0.95 -5.23
CA LEU A 268 15.57 -1.39 -6.42
C LEU A 268 15.74 -2.88 -6.75
N VAL A 269 16.78 -3.52 -6.23
CA VAL A 269 17.00 -4.97 -6.37
C VAL A 269 15.98 -5.80 -5.57
N PHE A 270 15.27 -5.18 -4.62
CA PHE A 270 14.27 -5.87 -3.77
C PHE A 270 13.06 -6.38 -4.55
N LEU A 271 12.84 -5.88 -5.76
CA LEU A 271 11.73 -6.32 -6.62
C LEU A 271 11.70 -7.85 -6.82
N GLU A 272 12.85 -8.53 -6.71
CA GLU A 272 12.95 -9.99 -6.77
C GLU A 272 12.17 -10.68 -5.64
N LEU A 273 12.06 -10.06 -4.44
CA LEU A 273 11.26 -10.59 -3.32
C LEU A 273 9.77 -10.60 -3.65
N GLY A 274 9.26 -9.49 -4.22
CA GLY A 274 7.87 -9.41 -4.64
C GLY A 274 7.55 -10.36 -5.80
N LEU A 275 8.47 -10.49 -6.76
CA LEU A 275 8.33 -11.42 -7.88
C LEU A 275 8.25 -12.88 -7.39
N ALA A 276 9.15 -13.26 -6.48
CA ALA A 276 9.14 -14.60 -5.88
C ALA A 276 7.85 -14.86 -5.10
N ALA A 277 7.35 -13.87 -4.35
CA ALA A 277 6.09 -13.99 -3.63
C ALA A 277 4.90 -14.22 -4.58
N ALA A 278 4.84 -13.50 -5.71
CA ALA A 278 3.82 -13.70 -6.74
C ALA A 278 3.85 -15.11 -7.33
N ILE A 279 5.04 -15.63 -7.67
CA ILE A 279 5.25 -16.97 -8.19
C ILE A 279 4.78 -18.04 -7.19
N LEU A 280 5.25 -17.95 -5.93
CA LEU A 280 4.94 -18.91 -4.87
C LEU A 280 3.46 -18.92 -4.48
N ALA A 281 2.77 -17.81 -4.67
CA ALA A 281 1.35 -17.69 -4.43
C ALA A 281 0.48 -18.19 -5.60
N GLY A 282 1.07 -18.48 -6.76
CA GLY A 282 0.34 -18.89 -7.95
C GLY A 282 -0.41 -17.74 -8.64
N ILE A 283 0.06 -16.50 -8.51
CA ILE A 283 -0.50 -15.37 -9.25
C ILE A 283 -0.27 -15.61 -10.76
N SER A 284 -1.28 -15.36 -11.58
CA SER A 284 -1.12 -15.38 -13.04
C SER A 284 -0.37 -14.12 -13.50
N ARG A 285 0.64 -14.25 -14.40
CA ARG A 285 1.40 -13.11 -14.93
C ARG A 285 0.52 -12.06 -15.59
N GLU A 286 -0.57 -12.49 -16.24
CA GLU A 286 -1.56 -11.64 -16.88
C GLU A 286 -2.34 -10.78 -15.89
N ARG A 287 -2.19 -11.05 -14.59
CA ARG A 287 -2.78 -10.28 -13.49
C ARG A 287 -1.76 -9.41 -12.74
N VAL A 288 -0.54 -9.29 -13.27
CA VAL A 288 0.51 -8.44 -12.70
C VAL A 288 0.66 -7.18 -13.52
N LEU A 289 0.38 -6.01 -12.94
CA LEU A 289 0.45 -4.72 -13.65
C LEU A 289 1.84 -4.44 -14.22
N ASN A 290 2.88 -4.90 -13.53
CA ASN A 290 4.27 -4.71 -13.92
C ASN A 290 4.67 -5.47 -15.22
N CYS A 291 3.87 -6.45 -15.61
CA CYS A 291 4.10 -7.23 -16.85
C CYS A 291 3.38 -6.63 -18.06
N LEU A 292 2.47 -5.68 -17.87
CA LEU A 292 1.74 -5.03 -18.95
C LEU A 292 2.65 -4.05 -19.71
N ASP A 293 2.40 -3.88 -21.01
CA ASP A 293 2.93 -2.74 -21.76
C ASP A 293 2.25 -1.42 -21.33
N ASP A 294 2.81 -0.29 -21.77
CA ASP A 294 2.37 1.03 -21.32
C ASP A 294 0.94 1.36 -21.73
N GLN A 295 0.54 0.98 -22.96
CA GLN A 295 -0.80 1.24 -23.46
C GLN A 295 -1.83 0.40 -22.71
N THR A 296 -1.59 -0.88 -22.53
CA THR A 296 -2.46 -1.79 -21.80
C THR A 296 -2.64 -1.35 -20.34
N LEU A 297 -1.56 -0.89 -19.69
CA LEU A 297 -1.65 -0.34 -18.34
C LEU A 297 -2.51 0.93 -18.30
N ALA A 298 -2.28 1.87 -19.21
CA ALA A 298 -3.03 3.13 -19.26
C ALA A 298 -4.53 2.89 -19.50
N ASP A 299 -4.87 2.01 -20.45
CA ASP A 299 -6.26 1.63 -20.75
C ASP A 299 -6.93 1.01 -19.52
N ARG A 300 -6.21 0.11 -18.82
CA ARG A 300 -6.72 -0.51 -17.62
C ARG A 300 -6.97 0.50 -16.50
N VAL A 301 -6.04 1.41 -16.25
CA VAL A 301 -6.21 2.50 -15.26
C VAL A 301 -7.45 3.33 -15.62
N GLY A 302 -7.64 3.67 -16.89
CA GLY A 302 -8.81 4.38 -17.37
C GLY A 302 -10.12 3.65 -17.10
N VAL A 303 -10.16 2.35 -17.41
CA VAL A 303 -11.33 1.48 -17.15
C VAL A 303 -11.67 1.42 -15.67
N VAL A 304 -10.67 1.22 -14.79
CA VAL A 304 -10.88 1.15 -13.33
C VAL A 304 -11.44 2.47 -12.79
N ARG A 305 -10.84 3.60 -13.18
CA ARG A 305 -11.33 4.95 -12.80
C ARG A 305 -12.78 5.18 -13.22
N ALA A 306 -13.09 4.88 -14.48
CA ALA A 306 -14.44 5.07 -15.02
C ALA A 306 -15.48 4.19 -14.32
N ALA A 307 -15.16 2.92 -14.06
CA ALA A 307 -16.05 1.98 -13.37
C ALA A 307 -16.35 2.43 -11.93
N LYS A 308 -15.33 2.83 -11.17
CA LYS A 308 -15.50 3.29 -9.79
C LYS A 308 -16.29 4.60 -9.69
N ARG A 309 -16.05 5.56 -10.59
CA ARG A 309 -16.82 6.81 -10.64
C ARG A 309 -18.30 6.57 -10.92
N ARG A 310 -18.65 5.67 -11.85
CA ARG A 310 -20.05 5.27 -12.10
C ARG A 310 -20.69 4.68 -10.84
N GLY A 311 -20.03 3.71 -10.19
CA GLY A 311 -20.55 3.10 -8.97
C GLY A 311 -20.65 4.09 -7.78
N SER A 312 -19.85 5.15 -7.74
CA SER A 312 -19.99 6.22 -6.75
C SER A 312 -21.19 7.11 -7.03
N ALA A 313 -21.44 7.46 -8.29
CA ALA A 313 -22.62 8.25 -8.71
C ALA A 313 -23.93 7.50 -8.40
N GLU A 314 -24.02 6.21 -8.75
CA GLU A 314 -25.18 5.39 -8.45
C GLU A 314 -25.47 5.27 -6.94
N ARG A 315 -24.43 5.14 -6.11
CA ARG A 315 -24.58 5.15 -4.64
C ARG A 315 -25.03 6.51 -4.11
N SER A 316 -24.57 7.62 -4.68
CA SER A 316 -24.99 8.95 -4.28
C SER A 316 -26.46 9.21 -4.63
N ASP A 317 -26.91 8.76 -5.81
CA ASP A 317 -28.31 8.87 -6.21
C ASP A 317 -29.24 8.02 -5.34
N THR A 318 -28.81 6.82 -4.97
CA THR A 318 -29.56 5.95 -4.06
C THR A 318 -29.61 6.54 -2.64
N THR A 319 -28.55 7.28 -2.22
CA THR A 319 -28.50 7.95 -0.90
C THR A 319 -29.31 9.25 -0.92
N MET A 320 -29.40 9.94 -2.06
CA MET A 320 -30.22 11.13 -2.24
C MET A 320 -31.72 10.79 -2.33
N ALA A 321 -32.08 9.56 -2.73
CA ALA A 321 -33.45 9.03 -2.64
C ALA A 321 -33.88 8.73 -1.18
N GLY A 322 -32.92 8.60 -0.24
CA GLY A 322 -33.15 8.56 1.20
C GLY A 322 -33.28 9.97 1.79
N GLY A 323 -34.51 10.44 1.94
CA GLY A 323 -35.00 11.78 2.24
C GLY A 323 -34.13 12.71 3.09
N LYS A 324 -34.26 14.02 2.83
CA LYS A 324 -33.66 15.11 3.63
C LYS A 324 -33.94 14.93 5.12
N ARG A 325 -32.91 15.13 5.97
CA ARG A 325 -33.12 15.22 7.42
C ARG A 325 -34.05 16.41 7.71
N GLU A 326 -35.23 16.14 8.26
CA GLU A 326 -36.13 17.16 8.75
C GLU A 326 -35.91 17.39 10.25
N ARG A 327 -35.78 18.64 10.65
CA ARG A 327 -35.80 19.03 12.04
C ARG A 327 -37.25 19.16 12.52
N ILE A 328 -37.63 18.31 13.45
CA ILE A 328 -38.96 18.40 14.09
C ILE A 328 -38.78 18.88 15.49
N ASP A 329 -39.56 19.90 15.86
CA ASP A 329 -39.67 20.39 17.22
C ASP A 329 -40.72 19.55 17.94
N THR A 330 -40.25 18.65 18.82
CA THR A 330 -41.12 17.67 19.51
C THR A 330 -41.81 18.24 20.76
N THR A 331 -41.46 19.46 21.15
CA THR A 331 -42.09 20.13 22.31
C THR A 331 -42.06 21.66 22.12
N PRO A 332 -43.12 22.27 21.60
CA PRO A 332 -43.19 23.73 21.51
C PRO A 332 -43.01 24.36 22.92
N GLY A 333 -42.03 25.25 23.06
CA GLY A 333 -41.81 26.02 24.28
C GLY A 333 -40.75 25.51 25.25
N ARG A 334 -40.06 24.38 25.04
CA ARG A 334 -38.90 23.93 25.85
C ARG A 334 -37.60 23.99 25.05
N LYS A 335 -36.61 24.73 25.56
CA LYS A 335 -35.23 24.68 25.01
C LYS A 335 -34.67 23.26 25.15
N GLY A 336 -34.42 22.59 24.02
CA GLY A 336 -33.74 21.29 23.94
C GLY A 336 -34.56 20.13 23.34
N GLY A 337 -35.79 20.35 22.86
CA GLY A 337 -36.69 19.32 22.34
C GLY A 337 -36.56 19.00 20.84
N SER A 338 -35.58 19.58 20.13
CA SER A 338 -35.42 19.33 18.70
C SER A 338 -34.71 18.02 18.39
N ARG A 339 -35.27 17.20 17.53
CA ARG A 339 -34.66 15.94 17.02
C ARG A 339 -34.54 16.00 15.51
N TYR A 340 -33.47 15.36 14.98
CA TYR A 340 -33.33 15.10 13.55
C TYR A 340 -33.88 13.72 13.24
N LEU A 341 -34.79 13.65 12.28
CA LEU A 341 -35.42 12.43 11.79
C LEU A 341 -35.14 12.27 10.28
N ARG A 342 -34.96 11.04 9.84
CA ARG A 342 -34.91 10.69 8.42
C ARG A 342 -36.22 10.03 8.01
N ARG A 343 -36.66 10.28 6.76
CA ARG A 343 -37.75 9.54 6.15
C ARG A 343 -37.16 8.47 5.23
N ASP A 344 -37.77 7.28 5.18
CA ASP A 344 -37.45 6.25 4.18
C ASP A 344 -38.00 6.64 2.80
N GLY A 345 -37.67 5.89 1.76
CA GLY A 345 -38.12 6.12 0.38
C GLY A 345 -39.64 6.08 0.19
N ALA A 346 -40.39 5.62 1.20
CA ALA A 346 -41.87 5.66 1.24
C ALA A 346 -42.41 6.83 2.07
N GLY A 347 -41.56 7.78 2.48
CA GLY A 347 -41.92 8.95 3.26
C GLY A 347 -42.16 8.73 4.74
N ARG A 348 -41.92 7.51 5.28
CA ARG A 348 -42.09 7.16 6.70
C ARG A 348 -40.84 7.49 7.52
N PHE A 349 -41.04 7.92 8.77
CA PHE A 349 -39.91 8.19 9.67
C PHE A 349 -39.11 6.94 10.02
N SER A 350 -37.79 6.95 9.85
CA SER A 350 -36.91 5.88 10.29
C SER A 350 -36.67 5.96 11.80
N ASN A 351 -36.32 4.82 12.43
CA ASN A 351 -36.00 4.75 13.87
C ASN A 351 -34.69 5.42 14.26
N ASP A 352 -33.98 6.03 13.31
CA ASP A 352 -32.70 6.74 13.54
C ASP A 352 -32.97 8.16 14.07
N GLN A 353 -33.04 8.27 15.40
CA GLN A 353 -33.33 9.53 16.10
C GLN A 353 -32.11 9.99 16.89
N THR A 354 -31.60 11.19 16.60
CA THR A 354 -30.49 11.78 17.36
C THR A 354 -30.91 13.14 17.95
N SER A 355 -30.74 13.35 19.26
CA SER A 355 -30.97 14.67 19.87
C SER A 355 -29.85 15.63 19.45
N ALA A 356 -30.21 16.79 18.90
CA ALA A 356 -29.26 17.81 18.42
C ALA A 356 -28.22 18.23 19.47
N GLY A 357 -28.58 18.25 20.75
CA GLY A 357 -27.68 18.62 21.84
C GLY A 357 -26.62 17.56 22.19
N ARG A 358 -26.89 16.27 21.98
CA ARG A 358 -25.91 15.18 22.24
C ARG A 358 -24.88 15.03 21.12
N SER A 359 -25.27 15.29 19.88
CA SER A 359 -24.36 15.25 18.74
C SER A 359 -23.26 16.32 18.87
N VAL A 360 -23.64 17.58 19.13
CA VAL A 360 -22.67 18.69 19.32
C VAL A 360 -21.81 18.52 20.60
N ALA A 361 -22.34 17.92 21.65
CA ALA A 361 -21.57 17.65 22.88
C ALA A 361 -20.60 16.46 22.70
N ALA A 362 -20.91 15.46 21.87
CA ALA A 362 -20.00 14.36 21.54
C ALA A 362 -18.82 14.86 20.69
N ASP A 363 -19.07 15.68 19.67
CA ASP A 363 -18.03 16.25 18.80
C ASP A 363 -17.06 17.17 19.59
N LYS A 364 -17.57 17.96 20.54
CA LYS A 364 -16.75 18.77 21.44
C LYS A 364 -15.92 17.96 22.44
N ARG A 365 -16.37 16.78 22.87
CA ARG A 365 -15.65 15.90 23.81
C ARG A 365 -14.56 15.08 23.10
N ILE A 366 -14.74 14.73 21.84
CA ILE A 366 -13.73 14.02 21.03
C ILE A 366 -12.55 14.96 20.76
N ALA A 367 -12.80 16.24 20.44
CA ALA A 367 -11.75 17.24 20.25
C ALA A 367 -10.93 17.56 21.53
N ALA A 368 -11.48 17.31 22.73
CA ALA A 368 -10.82 17.62 24.01
C ALA A 368 -9.98 16.45 24.57
N LYS A 369 -10.16 15.23 24.09
CA LYS A 369 -9.46 14.03 24.62
C LYS A 369 -8.08 13.77 24.01
N ASN A 370 -7.71 14.45 22.92
CA ASN A 370 -6.46 14.22 22.19
C ASN A 370 -5.41 15.31 22.41
N LYS A 371 -5.22 15.78 23.66
CA LYS A 371 -4.02 16.57 24.00
C LYS A 371 -2.93 15.59 24.45
N ALA A 372 -1.93 15.36 23.60
CA ALA A 372 -0.73 14.63 23.95
C ALA A 372 0.01 15.32 25.12
N PRO A 373 0.60 14.56 26.06
CA PRO A 373 1.45 15.11 27.10
C PRO A 373 2.64 15.86 26.50
N LYS A 374 2.99 17.01 27.06
CA LYS A 374 4.19 17.78 26.66
C LYS A 374 5.43 16.89 26.74
N GLY A 375 6.06 16.62 25.58
CA GLY A 375 7.37 15.96 25.52
C GLY A 375 7.46 14.68 24.66
N MET A 376 6.35 14.12 24.16
CA MET A 376 6.40 13.02 23.19
C MET A 376 6.29 13.58 21.76
N LYS A 377 7.38 13.49 21.02
CA LYS A 377 7.36 13.63 19.56
C LYS A 377 6.53 12.49 19.02
N ASP A 378 5.56 12.83 18.16
CA ASP A 378 4.69 11.91 17.46
C ASP A 378 5.56 10.92 16.66
N ARG A 379 5.64 9.70 17.14
CA ARG A 379 6.08 8.55 16.33
C ARG A 379 4.77 7.91 15.89
N GLY A 380 4.44 8.10 14.60
CA GLY A 380 3.19 7.64 14.03
C GLY A 380 2.80 6.23 14.50
N ASP A 381 1.73 6.17 15.26
CA ASP A 381 1.07 4.94 15.71
C ASP A 381 0.06 4.48 14.66
#